data_4057327edab1380aa362e44b0e7d10d6
#
_entry.id   4057327edab1380aa362e44b0e7d10d6
#
_cell.length_a   1.000
_cell.length_b   1.000
_cell.length_c   1.000
_cell.angle_alpha   90.00
_cell.angle_beta   90.00
_cell.angle_gamma   90.00
#
_symmetry.space_group_name_H-M   'P 1'
#
loop_
_entity.id
_entity.type
_entity.pdbx_description
1 polymer ?
#
loop_
_entity_poly.entity_id
_entity_poly.type
_entity_poly.pdbx_seq_one_letter_code
_entity_poly.pdbx_strand_id
1 'polypeptide(L)'
;MKQFSTQLRTRVNTTLKFALLALVALAASITPAQQPAAAPPTQTQKSIEAFLRNYFALGPDIKISVGTPKEIGDSGLFEVPIDVKSSEGSDTVKMYLTKDGRYLLRGELNDLTGDPLADNIAKFNLANAPVLGDPKATITIVEYSDFECPVCRSLHDVLRGLLPKYPQVKVVFKDFPLEALHPWARTAALAGRCAYQQDPKAFWKVYDLIYDNQDVISASNAWDKMLEYAGRSGLNVDTFKSCMSSPQASGEVDGSLTNGKELDVRSTPTVFVNGRRINGADPHALQQYIDYELAQQKAAKK
;
A
#
# COMPACT_ATOMS: atom_id res chain seq x y z
N MET A 1 -33.34 -30.49 -60.17
CA MET A 1 -32.83 -31.82 -60.61
C MET A 1 -32.24 -32.49 -59.37
N LYS A 2 -33.04 -33.40 -58.85
CA LYS A 2 -32.77 -34.85 -58.67
C LYS A 2 -31.64 -35.10 -57.65
N GLN A 3 -32.02 -35.45 -56.39
CA GLN A 3 -32.14 -36.83 -55.88
C GLN A 3 -30.80 -37.56 -55.70
N PHE A 4 -30.53 -37.92 -54.42
CA PHE A 4 -30.41 -39.30 -53.93
C PHE A 4 -30.14 -39.16 -52.43
N SER A 5 -31.03 -39.37 -51.49
CA SER A 5 -31.77 -40.53 -51.01
C SER A 5 -30.90 -41.69 -50.54
N THR A 6 -31.09 -42.02 -49.29
CA THR A 6 -31.38 -43.36 -48.75
C THR A 6 -30.27 -44.07 -48.00
N GLN A 7 -30.58 -44.28 -46.72
CA GLN A 7 -30.36 -45.51 -45.92
C GLN A 7 -28.94 -45.82 -45.45
N LEU A 8 -28.71 -45.73 -44.13
CA LEU A 8 -28.49 -46.99 -43.39
C LEU A 8 -28.89 -46.77 -41.90
N ARG A 9 -30.00 -47.38 -41.58
CA ARG A 9 -30.41 -47.67 -40.20
C ARG A 9 -29.62 -48.87 -39.69
N THR A 10 -29.56 -48.94 -38.34
CA THR A 10 -29.33 -50.10 -37.47
C THR A 10 -27.88 -50.49 -37.19
N ARG A 11 -27.43 -50.13 -36.01
CA ARG A 11 -27.19 -51.03 -34.86
C ARG A 11 -26.66 -50.20 -33.68
N VAL A 12 -27.59 -49.84 -32.82
CA VAL A 12 -27.26 -49.35 -31.50
C VAL A 12 -26.97 -50.57 -30.65
N ASN A 13 -25.72 -50.79 -30.31
CA ASN A 13 -25.34 -51.84 -29.41
C ASN A 13 -25.59 -51.38 -27.95
N THR A 14 -26.26 -52.25 -27.24
CA THR A 14 -26.80 -52.16 -25.88
C THR A 14 -25.74 -52.11 -24.74
N THR A 15 -24.54 -51.64 -25.03
CA THR A 15 -23.44 -51.58 -24.06
C THR A 15 -23.10 -50.17 -23.52
N LEU A 16 -23.93 -49.16 -23.86
CA LEU A 16 -23.68 -47.78 -23.42
C LEU A 16 -24.63 -47.31 -22.29
N LYS A 17 -25.33 -48.22 -21.61
CA LYS A 17 -26.24 -47.91 -20.53
C LYS A 17 -25.71 -48.19 -19.12
N PHE A 18 -24.50 -48.71 -18.97
CA PHE A 18 -23.92 -48.97 -17.64
C PHE A 18 -22.73 -48.07 -17.25
N ALA A 19 -22.32 -47.12 -18.10
CA ALA A 19 -21.22 -46.21 -17.83
C ALA A 19 -21.65 -44.82 -17.31
N LEU A 20 -22.96 -44.53 -17.13
CA LEU A 20 -23.46 -43.25 -16.72
C LEU A 20 -23.98 -43.19 -15.25
N LEU A 21 -23.78 -44.27 -14.49
CA LEU A 21 -24.22 -44.33 -13.08
C LEU A 21 -23.08 -44.39 -12.05
N ALA A 22 -21.83 -44.27 -12.49
CA ALA A 22 -20.66 -44.29 -11.61
C ALA A 22 -19.95 -42.91 -11.47
N LEU A 23 -20.50 -41.82 -11.99
CA LEU A 23 -19.86 -40.48 -12.00
C LEU A 23 -20.59 -39.44 -11.15
N VAL A 24 -21.49 -39.84 -10.24
CA VAL A 24 -22.26 -38.92 -9.36
C VAL A 24 -21.91 -39.10 -7.90
N ALA A 25 -20.88 -39.84 -7.52
CA ALA A 25 -20.53 -40.08 -6.14
C ALA A 25 -19.10 -39.63 -5.73
N LEU A 26 -18.54 -38.62 -6.38
CA LEU A 26 -17.31 -37.95 -5.90
C LEU A 26 -17.50 -36.42 -5.93
N ALA A 27 -18.61 -35.92 -5.39
CA ALA A 27 -18.64 -34.60 -4.81
C ALA A 27 -17.80 -34.65 -3.53
N ALA A 28 -16.48 -34.61 -3.69
CA ALA A 28 -15.59 -34.39 -2.57
C ALA A 28 -16.04 -33.09 -1.90
N SER A 29 -16.59 -33.22 -0.70
CA SER A 29 -16.84 -32.12 0.21
C SER A 29 -15.54 -31.37 0.36
N ILE A 30 -15.39 -30.23 -0.31
CA ILE A 30 -14.34 -29.24 -0.04
C ILE A 30 -14.74 -28.64 1.31
N THR A 31 -14.38 -29.34 2.40
CA THR A 31 -14.33 -28.73 3.70
C THR A 31 -13.35 -27.58 3.59
N PRO A 32 -13.75 -26.35 3.93
CA PRO A 32 -12.79 -25.25 4.01
C PRO A 32 -11.67 -25.72 4.95
N ALA A 33 -10.43 -25.67 4.48
CA ALA A 33 -9.28 -26.01 5.28
C ALA A 33 -9.34 -25.15 6.54
N GLN A 34 -9.64 -25.75 7.65
CA GLN A 34 -9.56 -25.11 8.96
C GLN A 34 -8.12 -24.67 9.11
N GLN A 35 -7.89 -23.36 9.19
CA GLN A 35 -6.60 -22.82 9.58
C GLN A 35 -6.19 -23.52 10.87
N PRO A 36 -4.98 -24.12 10.93
CA PRO A 36 -4.56 -24.80 12.15
C PRO A 36 -4.64 -23.82 13.31
N ALA A 37 -5.30 -24.22 14.39
CA ALA A 37 -5.39 -23.43 15.60
C ALA A 37 -3.97 -23.05 16.02
N ALA A 38 -3.72 -21.76 16.29
CA ALA A 38 -2.42 -21.30 16.74
C ALA A 38 -1.99 -22.10 17.98
N ALA A 39 -0.74 -22.58 17.98
CA ALA A 39 -0.19 -23.28 19.14
C ALA A 39 -0.30 -22.39 20.40
N PRO A 40 -0.53 -22.95 21.59
CA PRO A 40 -0.64 -22.16 22.81
C PRO A 40 0.66 -21.37 23.05
N PRO A 41 0.57 -20.11 23.53
CA PRO A 41 1.74 -19.25 23.69
C PRO A 41 2.74 -19.85 24.69
N THR A 42 4.03 -19.75 24.35
CA THR A 42 5.13 -20.15 25.20
C THR A 42 5.20 -19.29 26.47
N GLN A 43 5.96 -19.72 27.48
CA GLN A 43 6.18 -18.93 28.70
C GLN A 43 6.77 -17.53 28.38
N THR A 44 7.70 -17.45 27.44
CA THR A 44 8.31 -16.19 26.98
C THR A 44 7.26 -15.26 26.39
N GLN A 45 6.40 -15.75 25.51
CA GLN A 45 5.33 -14.96 24.92
C GLN A 45 4.34 -14.42 25.96
N LYS A 46 3.97 -15.25 26.96
CA LYS A 46 3.14 -14.80 28.10
C LYS A 46 3.81 -13.72 28.94
N SER A 47 5.11 -13.84 29.18
CA SER A 47 5.88 -12.85 29.94
C SER A 47 5.94 -11.51 29.20
N ILE A 48 6.14 -11.54 27.88
CA ILE A 48 6.13 -10.34 27.03
C ILE A 48 4.74 -9.69 27.07
N GLU A 49 3.68 -10.45 26.87
CA GLU A 49 2.31 -9.92 26.94
C GLU A 49 2.01 -9.28 28.29
N ALA A 50 2.33 -9.95 29.40
CA ALA A 50 2.12 -9.44 30.75
C ALA A 50 2.90 -8.13 30.99
N PHE A 51 4.15 -8.08 30.54
CA PHE A 51 4.96 -6.86 30.61
C PHE A 51 4.32 -5.71 29.82
N LEU A 52 3.90 -5.95 28.58
CA LEU A 52 3.30 -4.91 27.72
C LEU A 52 2.00 -4.39 28.31
N ARG A 53 1.13 -5.28 28.82
CA ARG A 53 -0.12 -4.87 29.47
C ARG A 53 0.13 -3.98 30.68
N ASN A 54 1.10 -4.34 31.50
CA ASN A 54 1.43 -3.55 32.70
C ASN A 54 2.09 -2.23 32.32
N TYR A 55 3.10 -2.25 31.47
CA TYR A 55 3.92 -1.06 31.13
C TYR A 55 3.12 0.01 30.40
N PHE A 56 2.22 -0.39 29.48
CA PHE A 56 1.40 0.52 28.69
C PHE A 56 -0.03 0.69 29.23
N ALA A 57 -0.35 0.12 30.39
CA ALA A 57 -1.68 0.15 31.01
C ALA A 57 -2.81 -0.33 30.06
N LEU A 58 -2.55 -1.40 29.27
CA LEU A 58 -3.47 -1.88 28.25
C LEU A 58 -4.61 -2.69 28.87
N GLY A 59 -5.84 -2.22 28.66
CA GLY A 59 -7.07 -2.84 29.16
C GLY A 59 -7.39 -4.19 28.48
N PRO A 60 -8.42 -4.92 28.99
CA PRO A 60 -8.81 -6.23 28.48
C PRO A 60 -9.45 -6.18 27.09
N ASP A 61 -9.93 -5.03 26.65
CA ASP A 61 -10.46 -4.72 25.32
C ASP A 61 -9.39 -4.73 24.23
N ILE A 62 -8.12 -4.52 24.60
CA ILE A 62 -6.99 -4.59 23.70
C ILE A 62 -6.46 -6.02 23.64
N LYS A 63 -6.57 -6.64 22.47
CA LYS A 63 -6.02 -7.98 22.21
C LYS A 63 -4.56 -7.84 21.77
N ILE A 64 -3.68 -8.54 22.50
CA ILE A 64 -2.25 -8.63 22.19
C ILE A 64 -1.95 -10.08 21.80
N SER A 65 -1.28 -10.26 20.68
CA SER A 65 -0.76 -11.56 20.25
C SER A 65 0.75 -11.43 20.04
N VAL A 66 1.52 -12.16 20.83
CA VAL A 66 2.98 -12.18 20.71
C VAL A 66 3.36 -13.31 19.77
N GLY A 67 3.94 -12.94 18.62
CA GLY A 67 4.39 -13.90 17.61
C GLY A 67 5.59 -14.73 18.09
N THR A 68 6.00 -15.69 17.26
CA THR A 68 7.16 -16.54 17.54
C THR A 68 8.44 -15.73 17.34
N PRO A 69 9.34 -15.70 18.35
CA PRO A 69 10.64 -15.06 18.20
C PRO A 69 11.44 -15.69 17.06
N LYS A 70 11.99 -14.87 16.18
CA LYS A 70 12.83 -15.29 15.06
C LYS A 70 14.24 -14.74 15.25
N GLU A 71 15.24 -15.63 15.24
CA GLU A 71 16.65 -15.23 15.40
C GLU A 71 17.12 -14.36 14.22
N ILE A 72 17.89 -13.31 14.52
CA ILE A 72 18.40 -12.35 13.53
C ILE A 72 19.90 -12.62 13.35
N GLY A 73 20.23 -13.46 12.37
CA GLY A 73 21.62 -13.85 12.12
C GLY A 73 22.36 -14.23 13.40
N ASP A 74 23.61 -13.83 13.52
CA ASP A 74 24.44 -14.06 14.70
C ASP A 74 24.40 -12.89 15.73
N SER A 75 23.38 -12.04 15.65
CA SER A 75 23.26 -10.83 16.50
C SER A 75 23.01 -11.12 17.97
N GLY A 76 22.57 -12.33 18.33
CA GLY A 76 22.09 -12.66 19.68
C GLY A 76 20.73 -12.02 20.02
N LEU A 77 20.03 -11.50 19.01
CA LEU A 77 18.70 -10.93 19.14
C LEU A 77 17.67 -11.77 18.38
N PHE A 78 16.45 -11.74 18.89
CA PHE A 78 15.28 -12.32 18.23
C PHE A 78 14.30 -11.21 17.87
N GLU A 79 13.84 -11.13 16.62
CA GLU A 79 12.69 -10.31 16.23
C GLU A 79 11.41 -10.97 16.74
N VAL A 80 10.57 -10.21 17.43
CA VAL A 80 9.29 -10.67 17.98
C VAL A 80 8.20 -9.75 17.44
N PRO A 81 7.35 -10.22 16.52
CA PRO A 81 6.19 -9.44 16.08
C PRO A 81 5.13 -9.44 17.19
N ILE A 82 4.58 -8.28 17.48
CA ILE A 82 3.52 -8.06 18.46
C ILE A 82 2.30 -7.51 17.73
N ASP A 83 1.27 -8.31 17.58
CA ASP A 83 0.01 -7.86 17.02
C ASP A 83 -0.84 -7.25 18.13
N VAL A 84 -1.28 -6.02 17.93
CA VAL A 84 -2.16 -5.28 18.83
C VAL A 84 -3.46 -4.98 18.10
N LYS A 85 -4.59 -5.39 18.66
CA LYS A 85 -5.91 -5.16 18.07
C LYS A 85 -6.84 -4.50 19.08
N SER A 86 -7.45 -3.39 18.66
CA SER A 86 -8.47 -2.64 19.40
C SER A 86 -9.73 -2.43 18.57
N SER A 87 -10.71 -1.71 19.10
CA SER A 87 -11.87 -1.23 18.35
C SER A 87 -11.51 -0.23 17.24
N GLU A 88 -10.36 0.44 17.36
CA GLU A 88 -9.87 1.45 16.41
C GLU A 88 -9.05 0.85 15.27
N GLY A 89 -8.70 -0.45 15.35
CA GLY A 89 -7.93 -1.13 14.31
C GLY A 89 -6.95 -2.17 14.85
N SER A 90 -6.08 -2.62 13.96
CA SER A 90 -5.01 -3.56 14.28
C SER A 90 -3.68 -3.06 13.75
N ASP A 91 -2.63 -3.24 14.55
CA ASP A 91 -1.25 -2.89 14.19
C ASP A 91 -0.29 -4.01 14.61
N THR A 92 0.82 -4.16 13.88
CA THR A 92 1.90 -5.08 14.22
C THR A 92 3.16 -4.28 14.52
N VAL A 93 3.64 -4.39 15.75
CA VAL A 93 4.87 -3.73 16.22
C VAL A 93 5.98 -4.78 16.30
N LYS A 94 7.15 -4.47 15.76
CA LYS A 94 8.35 -5.30 15.92
C LYS A 94 9.08 -4.89 17.20
N MET A 95 9.44 -5.88 17.99
CA MET A 95 10.31 -5.74 19.16
C MET A 95 11.46 -6.75 19.08
N TYR A 96 12.50 -6.53 19.84
CA TYR A 96 13.66 -7.39 19.84
C TYR A 96 13.92 -7.94 21.25
N LEU A 97 14.08 -9.25 21.33
CA LEU A 97 14.33 -9.97 22.57
C LEU A 97 15.79 -10.45 22.59
N THR A 98 16.50 -10.26 23.70
CA THR A 98 17.85 -10.84 23.87
C THR A 98 17.78 -12.36 23.97
N LYS A 99 18.87 -13.04 23.60
CA LYS A 99 18.95 -14.51 23.58
C LYS A 99 18.67 -15.17 24.94
N ASP A 100 19.01 -14.48 26.02
CA ASP A 100 18.70 -14.91 27.38
C ASP A 100 17.24 -14.67 27.79
N GLY A 101 16.44 -14.04 26.93
CA GLY A 101 15.03 -13.73 27.19
C GLY A 101 14.79 -12.64 28.24
N ARG A 102 15.84 -11.92 28.67
CA ARG A 102 15.77 -10.99 29.80
C ARG A 102 15.36 -9.58 29.39
N TYR A 103 15.81 -9.11 28.23
CA TYR A 103 15.57 -7.73 27.80
C TYR A 103 14.73 -7.70 26.53
N LEU A 104 13.69 -6.86 26.56
CA LEU A 104 12.86 -6.54 25.40
C LEU A 104 13.20 -5.12 24.96
N LEU A 105 13.65 -4.96 23.70
CA LEU A 105 14.03 -3.68 23.12
C LEU A 105 12.96 -3.22 22.15
N ARG A 106 12.69 -1.94 22.17
CA ARG A 106 11.85 -1.26 21.18
C ARG A 106 12.71 -0.29 20.40
N GLY A 107 12.73 -0.43 19.08
CA GLY A 107 13.55 0.42 18.21
C GLY A 107 13.70 -0.19 16.83
N GLU A 108 14.62 0.34 16.06
CA GLU A 108 14.99 -0.15 14.74
C GLU A 108 16.36 -0.85 14.80
N LEU A 109 16.48 -1.97 14.10
CA LEU A 109 17.74 -2.66 13.92
C LEU A 109 18.26 -2.37 12.52
N ASN A 110 19.43 -1.75 12.43
CA ASN A 110 20.06 -1.42 11.16
C ASN A 110 21.28 -2.30 10.92
N ASP A 111 21.34 -2.95 9.76
CA ASP A 111 22.53 -3.67 9.31
C ASP A 111 23.55 -2.65 8.76
N LEU A 112 24.72 -2.59 9.41
CA LEU A 112 25.79 -1.66 9.02
C LEU A 112 26.67 -2.21 7.88
N THR A 113 26.47 -3.46 7.46
CA THR A 113 27.27 -4.11 6.43
C THR A 113 26.70 -3.92 5.02
N GLY A 114 25.43 -3.53 4.91
CA GLY A 114 24.71 -3.31 3.66
C GLY A 114 24.41 -1.84 3.34
N ASP A 115 23.76 -1.60 2.22
CA ASP A 115 23.15 -0.31 1.94
C ASP A 115 21.90 -0.15 2.82
N PRO A 116 21.84 0.83 3.73
CA PRO A 116 20.72 1.03 4.65
C PRO A 116 19.41 1.37 3.94
N LEU A 117 19.45 1.72 2.66
CA LEU A 117 18.30 2.11 1.86
C LEU A 117 17.82 1.00 0.93
N ALA A 118 18.62 -0.06 0.75
CA ALA A 118 18.33 -1.13 -0.21
C ALA A 118 16.97 -1.78 0.05
N ASP A 119 16.61 -2.03 1.30
CA ASP A 119 15.35 -2.64 1.68
C ASP A 119 14.14 -1.79 1.29
N ASN A 120 14.21 -0.46 1.48
CA ASN A 120 13.14 0.44 1.08
C ASN A 120 13.04 0.50 -0.44
N ILE A 121 14.18 0.63 -1.13
CA ILE A 121 14.23 0.72 -2.59
C ILE A 121 13.69 -0.56 -3.23
N ALA A 122 14.03 -1.73 -2.69
CA ALA A 122 13.57 -3.03 -3.20
C ALA A 122 12.05 -3.23 -3.03
N LYS A 123 11.45 -2.62 -2.03
CA LYS A 123 10.00 -2.69 -1.76
C LYS A 123 9.17 -1.70 -2.58
N PHE A 124 9.78 -0.68 -3.19
CA PHE A 124 9.03 0.28 -3.99
C PHE A 124 8.36 -0.41 -5.19
N ASN A 125 7.05 -0.35 -5.25
CA ASN A 125 6.28 -0.66 -6.46
C ASN A 125 5.87 0.65 -7.13
N LEU A 126 6.70 1.12 -8.07
CA LEU A 126 6.50 2.38 -8.78
C LEU A 126 5.85 2.20 -10.16
N ALA A 127 5.54 0.96 -10.55
CA ALA A 127 4.85 0.70 -11.81
C ALA A 127 3.46 1.35 -11.79
N ASN A 128 3.08 1.95 -12.91
CA ASN A 128 1.79 2.63 -13.08
C ASN A 128 1.48 3.71 -12.01
N ALA A 129 2.52 4.35 -11.47
CA ALA A 129 2.38 5.46 -10.55
C ALA A 129 2.55 6.80 -11.28
N PRO A 130 1.79 7.86 -10.93
CA PRO A 130 1.98 9.19 -11.49
C PRO A 130 3.38 9.74 -11.20
N VAL A 131 4.03 10.27 -12.22
CA VAL A 131 5.37 10.87 -12.14
C VAL A 131 5.31 12.34 -12.53
N LEU A 132 5.82 13.22 -11.66
CA LEU A 132 6.04 14.63 -11.93
C LEU A 132 7.55 14.89 -12.10
N GLY A 133 7.92 15.66 -13.10
CA GLY A 133 9.31 15.93 -13.45
C GLY A 133 9.81 15.02 -14.59
N ASP A 134 11.13 15.05 -14.84
CA ASP A 134 11.72 14.20 -15.87
C ASP A 134 11.74 12.73 -15.41
N PRO A 135 11.12 11.79 -16.16
CA PRO A 135 11.18 10.37 -15.81
C PRO A 135 12.62 9.83 -15.66
N LYS A 136 13.60 10.46 -16.31
CA LYS A 136 15.03 10.12 -16.22
C LYS A 136 15.76 10.81 -15.08
N ALA A 137 15.06 11.63 -14.28
CA ALA A 137 15.66 12.29 -13.13
C ALA A 137 16.29 11.27 -12.18
N THR A 138 17.47 11.61 -11.67
CA THR A 138 18.32 10.70 -10.88
C THR A 138 17.95 10.66 -9.40
N ILE A 139 17.16 11.64 -8.95
CA ILE A 139 16.63 11.68 -7.57
C ILE A 139 15.14 11.43 -7.65
N THR A 140 14.70 10.40 -6.95
CA THR A 140 13.28 10.03 -6.88
C THR A 140 12.74 10.34 -5.50
N ILE A 141 11.71 11.17 -5.46
CA ILE A 141 10.85 11.35 -4.29
C ILE A 141 9.65 10.45 -4.46
N VAL A 142 9.43 9.50 -3.54
CA VAL A 142 8.20 8.70 -3.49
C VAL A 142 7.34 9.27 -2.36
N GLU A 143 6.16 9.77 -2.71
CA GLU A 143 5.21 10.40 -1.80
C GLU A 143 4.03 9.47 -1.55
N TYR A 144 3.88 8.95 -0.32
CA TYR A 144 2.66 8.30 0.14
C TYR A 144 1.76 9.34 0.79
N SER A 145 0.63 9.62 0.16
CA SER A 145 -0.16 10.81 0.47
C SER A 145 -1.66 10.52 0.49
N ASP A 146 -2.36 11.35 1.23
CA ASP A 146 -3.81 11.35 1.38
C ASP A 146 -4.33 12.73 0.98
N PHE A 147 -5.22 12.76 0.00
CA PHE A 147 -5.77 14.00 -0.53
C PHE A 147 -6.59 14.81 0.49
N GLU A 148 -7.12 14.18 1.54
CA GLU A 148 -7.85 14.87 2.60
C GLU A 148 -6.95 15.35 3.74
N CYS A 149 -5.72 14.84 3.84
CA CYS A 149 -4.80 15.19 4.91
C CYS A 149 -4.27 16.63 4.78
N PRO A 150 -4.43 17.50 5.79
CA PRO A 150 -3.93 18.89 5.74
C PRO A 150 -2.41 18.98 5.63
N VAL A 151 -1.69 18.02 6.24
CA VAL A 151 -0.22 17.99 6.18
C VAL A 151 0.26 17.58 4.77
N CYS A 152 -0.53 16.75 4.05
CA CYS A 152 -0.27 16.42 2.64
C CYS A 152 -0.45 17.66 1.74
N ARG A 153 -1.44 18.50 2.01
CA ARG A 153 -1.58 19.81 1.36
C ARG A 153 -0.35 20.69 1.59
N SER A 154 0.17 20.72 2.83
CA SER A 154 1.41 21.45 3.11
C SER A 154 2.61 20.89 2.33
N LEU A 155 2.70 19.57 2.16
CA LEU A 155 3.73 18.95 1.32
C LEU A 155 3.58 19.35 -0.16
N HIS A 156 2.35 19.37 -0.69
CA HIS A 156 2.05 19.85 -2.04
C HIS A 156 2.62 21.25 -2.29
N ASP A 157 2.39 22.20 -1.34
CA ASP A 157 2.92 23.56 -1.44
C ASP A 157 4.47 23.58 -1.41
N VAL A 158 5.08 22.76 -0.55
CA VAL A 158 6.54 22.59 -0.47
C VAL A 158 7.10 22.09 -1.79
N LEU A 159 6.50 21.04 -2.36
CA LEU A 159 6.97 20.45 -3.64
C LEU A 159 6.81 21.42 -4.80
N ARG A 160 5.71 22.18 -4.88
CA ARG A 160 5.51 23.23 -5.90
C ARG A 160 6.61 24.29 -5.86
N GLY A 161 7.06 24.67 -4.66
CA GLY A 161 8.14 25.67 -4.49
C GLY A 161 9.55 25.10 -4.70
N LEU A 162 9.72 23.80 -4.51
CA LEU A 162 11.03 23.15 -4.54
C LEU A 162 11.38 22.59 -5.93
N LEU A 163 10.48 21.88 -6.60
CA LEU A 163 10.75 21.17 -7.85
C LEU A 163 11.33 22.05 -8.96
N PRO A 164 10.89 23.30 -9.17
CA PRO A 164 11.49 24.16 -10.21
C PRO A 164 12.99 24.43 -10.00
N LYS A 165 13.49 24.30 -8.79
CA LYS A 165 14.90 24.52 -8.43
C LYS A 165 15.78 23.29 -8.65
N TYR A 166 15.15 22.11 -8.79
CA TYR A 166 15.83 20.82 -8.84
C TYR A 166 15.38 19.98 -10.05
N PRO A 167 15.83 20.31 -11.27
CA PRO A 167 15.44 19.54 -12.46
C PRO A 167 15.91 18.08 -12.45
N GLN A 168 16.78 17.72 -11.52
CA GLN A 168 17.27 16.34 -11.31
C GLN A 168 16.32 15.51 -10.42
N VAL A 169 15.23 16.11 -9.94
CA VAL A 169 14.25 15.47 -9.05
C VAL A 169 12.99 15.13 -9.83
N LYS A 170 12.46 13.94 -9.59
CA LYS A 170 11.08 13.54 -9.94
C LYS A 170 10.31 13.13 -8.70
N VAL A 171 9.01 13.33 -8.72
CA VAL A 171 8.08 12.88 -7.68
C VAL A 171 7.23 11.75 -8.24
N VAL A 172 7.11 10.68 -7.47
CA VAL A 172 6.21 9.56 -7.74
C VAL A 172 5.13 9.56 -6.66
N PHE A 173 3.90 9.73 -7.05
CA PHE A 173 2.76 9.76 -6.14
C PHE A 173 2.21 8.37 -5.87
N LYS A 174 1.91 8.09 -4.60
CA LYS A 174 1.31 6.85 -4.12
C LYS A 174 0.14 7.16 -3.21
N ASP A 175 -1.03 6.59 -3.51
CA ASP A 175 -2.21 6.75 -2.66
C ASP A 175 -2.04 6.05 -1.32
N PHE A 176 -2.36 6.75 -0.24
CA PHE A 176 -2.42 6.20 1.10
C PHE A 176 -3.57 6.82 1.90
N PRO A 177 -4.84 6.64 1.46
CA PRO A 177 -6.00 7.22 2.14
C PRO A 177 -6.18 6.63 3.54
N LEU A 178 -6.26 7.51 4.54
CA LEU A 178 -6.51 7.16 5.94
C LEU A 178 -8.01 7.21 6.23
N GLU A 179 -8.78 6.30 5.65
CA GLU A 179 -10.25 6.29 5.64
C GLU A 179 -10.91 6.35 7.03
N ALA A 180 -10.22 5.86 8.06
CA ALA A 180 -10.71 5.93 9.44
C ALA A 180 -10.67 7.35 10.03
N LEU A 181 -9.84 8.24 9.48
CA LEU A 181 -9.65 9.63 9.91
C LEU A 181 -10.24 10.62 8.92
N HIS A 182 -10.21 10.28 7.65
CA HIS A 182 -10.48 11.14 6.51
C HIS A 182 -11.63 10.57 5.66
N PRO A 183 -12.87 11.04 5.86
CA PRO A 183 -14.06 10.40 5.30
C PRO A 183 -14.20 10.47 3.78
N TRP A 184 -13.51 11.39 3.08
CA TRP A 184 -13.53 11.47 1.63
C TRP A 184 -12.19 11.11 0.96
N ALA A 185 -11.19 10.71 1.75
CA ALA A 185 -9.86 10.36 1.24
C ALA A 185 -9.90 9.28 0.15
N ARG A 186 -10.69 8.21 0.36
CA ARG A 186 -10.82 7.14 -0.65
C ARG A 186 -11.45 7.64 -1.95
N THR A 187 -12.47 8.49 -1.87
CA THR A 187 -13.11 9.07 -3.06
C THR A 187 -12.11 9.87 -3.89
N ALA A 188 -11.26 10.66 -3.23
CA ALA A 188 -10.23 11.44 -3.90
C ALA A 188 -9.09 10.56 -4.47
N ALA A 189 -8.68 9.49 -3.76
CA ALA A 189 -7.71 8.53 -4.27
C ALA A 189 -8.22 7.83 -5.54
N LEU A 190 -9.48 7.38 -5.55
CA LEU A 190 -10.12 6.83 -6.76
C LEU A 190 -10.13 7.84 -7.91
N ALA A 191 -10.43 9.10 -7.62
CA ALA A 191 -10.39 10.18 -8.61
C ALA A 191 -8.99 10.37 -9.20
N GLY A 192 -7.96 10.37 -8.35
CA GLY A 192 -6.56 10.41 -8.79
C GLY A 192 -6.22 9.24 -9.74
N ARG A 193 -6.57 8.00 -9.36
CA ARG A 193 -6.33 6.83 -10.22
C ARG A 193 -7.02 6.95 -11.57
N CYS A 194 -8.30 7.37 -11.57
CA CYS A 194 -9.07 7.51 -12.79
C CYS A 194 -8.57 8.65 -13.69
N ALA A 195 -8.09 9.74 -13.10
CA ALA A 195 -7.42 10.81 -13.86
C ALA A 195 -6.15 10.28 -14.52
N TYR A 196 -5.30 9.56 -13.79
CA TYR A 196 -4.06 8.99 -14.30
C TYR A 196 -4.28 7.97 -15.42
N GLN A 197 -5.29 7.11 -15.28
CA GLN A 197 -5.63 6.11 -16.30
C GLN A 197 -6.10 6.75 -17.61
N GLN A 198 -6.82 7.86 -17.53
CA GLN A 198 -7.31 8.56 -18.72
C GLN A 198 -6.20 9.40 -19.40
N ASP A 199 -5.50 10.20 -18.61
CA ASP A 199 -4.37 11.03 -19.05
C ASP A 199 -3.41 11.30 -17.88
N PRO A 200 -2.19 10.74 -17.92
CA PRO A 200 -1.18 10.96 -16.89
C PRO A 200 -0.87 12.45 -16.61
N LYS A 201 -1.03 13.33 -17.59
CA LYS A 201 -0.84 14.78 -17.40
C LYS A 201 -2.03 15.43 -16.69
N ALA A 202 -3.24 14.95 -16.95
CA ALA A 202 -4.43 15.45 -16.28
C ALA A 202 -4.47 15.05 -14.80
N PHE A 203 -3.82 13.94 -14.40
CA PHE A 203 -3.66 13.58 -13.00
C PHE A 203 -3.13 14.77 -12.17
N TRP A 204 -2.05 15.43 -12.61
CA TRP A 204 -1.43 16.51 -11.85
C TRP A 204 -2.31 17.76 -11.78
N LYS A 205 -3.18 17.99 -12.77
CA LYS A 205 -4.20 19.05 -12.70
C LYS A 205 -5.28 18.72 -11.66
N VAL A 206 -5.73 17.46 -11.61
CA VAL A 206 -6.71 17.00 -10.61
C VAL A 206 -6.07 17.02 -9.22
N TYR A 207 -4.82 16.59 -9.08
CA TYR A 207 -4.02 16.64 -7.85
C TYR A 207 -3.96 18.09 -7.30
N ASP A 208 -3.56 19.06 -8.13
CA ASP A 208 -3.53 20.47 -7.75
C ASP A 208 -4.93 20.97 -7.34
N LEU A 209 -5.96 20.67 -8.15
CA LEU A 209 -7.33 21.12 -7.87
C LEU A 209 -7.87 20.57 -6.54
N ILE A 210 -7.56 19.33 -6.20
CA ILE A 210 -8.00 18.74 -4.93
C ILE A 210 -7.32 19.46 -3.76
N TYR A 211 -5.98 19.60 -3.76
CA TYR A 211 -5.27 20.24 -2.66
C TYR A 211 -5.54 21.74 -2.55
N ASP A 212 -5.62 22.46 -3.67
CA ASP A 212 -5.93 23.89 -3.67
C ASP A 212 -7.36 24.18 -3.14
N ASN A 213 -8.27 23.21 -3.22
CA ASN A 213 -9.67 23.35 -2.80
C ASN A 213 -10.06 22.42 -1.63
N GLN A 214 -9.10 21.91 -0.87
CA GLN A 214 -9.34 20.96 0.22
C GLN A 214 -10.38 21.45 1.21
N ASP A 215 -10.40 22.75 1.52
CA ASP A 215 -11.28 23.36 2.52
C ASP A 215 -12.77 23.39 2.13
N VAL A 216 -13.08 23.21 0.85
CA VAL A 216 -14.49 23.21 0.35
C VAL A 216 -14.97 21.80 -0.04
N ILE A 217 -14.16 20.76 0.17
CA ILE A 217 -14.51 19.37 -0.03
C ILE A 217 -14.97 18.76 1.30
N SER A 218 -16.05 17.99 1.24
CA SER A 218 -16.61 17.27 2.37
C SER A 218 -17.08 15.88 1.95
N ALA A 219 -17.33 15.00 2.91
CA ALA A 219 -17.88 13.67 2.60
C ALA A 219 -19.15 13.70 1.75
N SER A 220 -19.98 14.74 1.92
CA SER A 220 -21.25 14.86 1.20
C SER A 220 -21.12 15.37 -0.24
N ASN A 221 -20.04 16.09 -0.58
CA ASN A 221 -19.86 16.68 -1.91
C ASN A 221 -18.62 16.16 -2.66
N ALA A 222 -17.79 15.33 -2.04
CA ALA A 222 -16.52 14.87 -2.62
C ALA A 222 -16.70 14.23 -4.00
N TRP A 223 -17.70 13.39 -4.16
CA TRP A 223 -17.99 12.74 -5.44
C TRP A 223 -18.22 13.77 -6.56
N ASP A 224 -19.10 14.73 -6.32
CA ASP A 224 -19.44 15.75 -7.32
C ASP A 224 -18.25 16.69 -7.59
N LYS A 225 -17.47 17.00 -6.53
CA LYS A 225 -16.24 17.78 -6.66
C LYS A 225 -15.20 17.06 -7.51
N MET A 226 -15.02 15.74 -7.37
CA MET A 226 -14.10 14.98 -8.21
C MET A 226 -14.53 14.98 -9.69
N LEU A 227 -15.84 14.87 -9.97
CA LEU A 227 -16.37 14.99 -11.34
C LEU A 227 -16.17 16.41 -11.90
N GLU A 228 -16.39 17.46 -11.10
CA GLU A 228 -16.11 18.85 -11.47
C GLU A 228 -14.62 19.01 -11.85
N TYR A 229 -13.72 18.51 -11.01
CA TYR A 229 -12.27 18.65 -11.25
C TYR A 229 -11.79 17.83 -12.44
N ALA A 230 -12.38 16.67 -12.69
CA ALA A 230 -12.13 15.91 -13.91
C ALA A 230 -12.48 16.72 -15.17
N GLY A 231 -13.66 17.32 -15.21
CA GLY A 231 -14.09 18.17 -16.33
C GLY A 231 -13.18 19.39 -16.52
N ARG A 232 -12.83 20.09 -15.42
CA ARG A 232 -11.89 21.23 -15.45
C ARG A 232 -10.48 20.84 -15.90
N SER A 233 -10.10 19.57 -15.71
CA SER A 233 -8.80 19.04 -16.16
C SER A 233 -8.81 18.57 -17.61
N GLY A 234 -9.98 18.60 -18.29
CA GLY A 234 -10.14 18.20 -19.70
C GLY A 234 -10.39 16.71 -19.89
N LEU A 235 -10.76 15.98 -18.84
CA LEU A 235 -11.09 14.56 -18.88
C LEU A 235 -12.53 14.34 -19.35
N ASN A 236 -12.79 13.17 -19.93
CA ASN A 236 -14.17 12.72 -20.21
C ASN A 236 -14.84 12.32 -18.89
N VAL A 237 -15.85 13.09 -18.47
CA VAL A 237 -16.50 12.93 -17.16
C VAL A 237 -17.27 11.62 -17.05
N ASP A 238 -17.88 11.12 -18.12
CA ASP A 238 -18.65 9.86 -18.09
C ASP A 238 -17.71 8.66 -17.93
N THR A 239 -16.61 8.64 -18.67
CA THR A 239 -15.55 7.63 -18.54
C THR A 239 -14.93 7.70 -17.15
N PHE A 240 -14.65 8.89 -16.64
CA PHE A 240 -14.11 9.11 -15.31
C PHE A 240 -15.04 8.60 -14.20
N LYS A 241 -16.33 8.94 -14.28
CA LYS A 241 -17.36 8.47 -13.35
C LYS A 241 -17.46 6.94 -13.33
N SER A 242 -17.43 6.31 -14.51
CA SER A 242 -17.45 4.85 -14.64
C SER A 242 -16.21 4.21 -14.01
N CYS A 243 -15.03 4.82 -14.22
CA CYS A 243 -13.78 4.38 -13.61
C CYS A 243 -13.83 4.46 -12.08
N MET A 244 -14.28 5.59 -11.50
CA MET A 244 -14.38 5.77 -10.04
C MET A 244 -15.23 4.69 -9.36
N SER A 245 -16.16 4.07 -10.08
CA SER A 245 -17.00 2.98 -9.59
C SER A 245 -16.42 1.60 -9.92
N SER A 246 -15.26 1.53 -10.55
CA SER A 246 -14.71 0.26 -11.03
C SER A 246 -13.94 -0.50 -9.94
N PRO A 247 -14.01 -1.84 -9.91
CA PRO A 247 -13.15 -2.65 -9.05
C PRO A 247 -11.66 -2.48 -9.34
N GLN A 248 -11.29 -2.13 -10.58
CA GLN A 248 -9.92 -1.91 -10.98
C GLN A 248 -9.32 -0.71 -10.25
N ALA A 249 -9.98 0.46 -10.29
CA ALA A 249 -9.51 1.65 -9.59
C ALA A 249 -9.39 1.42 -8.08
N SER A 250 -10.37 0.71 -7.48
CA SER A 250 -10.33 0.32 -6.08
C SER A 250 -9.12 -0.58 -5.78
N GLY A 251 -8.87 -1.60 -6.62
CA GLY A 251 -7.74 -2.50 -6.46
C GLY A 251 -6.38 -1.80 -6.57
N GLU A 252 -6.25 -0.77 -7.41
CA GLU A 252 -5.02 0.02 -7.54
C GLU A 252 -4.75 0.86 -6.28
N VAL A 253 -5.78 1.47 -5.69
CA VAL A 253 -5.67 2.18 -4.40
C VAL A 253 -5.28 1.21 -3.29
N ASP A 254 -5.93 0.04 -3.21
CA ASP A 254 -5.65 -0.98 -2.20
C ASP A 254 -4.23 -1.56 -2.36
N GLY A 255 -3.76 -1.73 -3.60
CA GLY A 255 -2.38 -2.12 -3.90
C GLY A 255 -1.36 -1.07 -3.45
N SER A 256 -1.68 0.22 -3.60
CA SER A 256 -0.83 1.29 -3.11
C SER A 256 -0.77 1.33 -1.58
N LEU A 257 -1.92 1.18 -0.90
CA LEU A 257 -2.01 1.04 0.56
C LEU A 257 -1.18 -0.15 1.07
N THR A 258 -1.32 -1.31 0.43
CA THR A 258 -0.57 -2.52 0.79
C THR A 258 0.93 -2.26 0.67
N ASN A 259 1.37 -1.69 -0.44
CA ASN A 259 2.78 -1.36 -0.66
C ASN A 259 3.31 -0.34 0.38
N GLY A 260 2.52 0.67 0.74
CA GLY A 260 2.90 1.58 1.81
C GLY A 260 3.06 0.87 3.16
N LYS A 261 2.17 -0.06 3.50
CA LYS A 261 2.27 -0.86 4.73
C LYS A 261 3.51 -1.76 4.76
N GLU A 262 3.91 -2.34 3.62
CA GLU A 262 5.17 -3.11 3.49
C GLU A 262 6.41 -2.24 3.75
N LEU A 263 6.31 -0.95 3.48
CA LEU A 263 7.31 0.07 3.78
C LEU A 263 7.12 0.71 5.17
N ASP A 264 6.25 0.16 6.01
CA ASP A 264 5.95 0.68 7.35
C ASP A 264 5.45 2.15 7.34
N VAL A 265 4.72 2.53 6.28
CA VAL A 265 4.01 3.81 6.23
C VAL A 265 2.80 3.74 7.16
N ARG A 266 2.74 4.62 8.17
CA ARG A 266 1.69 4.64 9.20
C ARG A 266 0.96 5.97 9.29
N SER A 267 1.47 6.99 8.63
CA SER A 267 0.89 8.34 8.59
C SER A 267 1.17 9.00 7.25
N THR A 268 0.40 10.03 6.93
CA THR A 268 0.56 10.81 5.71
C THR A 268 0.86 12.27 6.02
N PRO A 269 1.71 12.92 5.20
CA PRO A 269 2.50 12.28 4.18
C PRO A 269 3.68 11.51 4.76
N THR A 270 4.07 10.40 4.12
CA THR A 270 5.38 9.78 4.29
C THR A 270 6.11 9.88 2.97
N VAL A 271 7.31 10.41 2.99
CA VAL A 271 8.11 10.69 1.81
C VAL A 271 9.41 9.91 1.85
N PHE A 272 9.85 9.42 0.70
CA PHE A 272 11.17 8.80 0.56
C PHE A 272 11.97 9.51 -0.52
N VAL A 273 13.15 10.00 -0.18
CA VAL A 273 14.12 10.57 -1.14
C VAL A 273 15.21 9.54 -1.40
N ASN A 274 15.19 8.90 -2.57
CA ASN A 274 16.08 7.78 -2.90
C ASN A 274 16.17 6.73 -1.76
N GLY A 275 15.02 6.38 -1.15
CA GLY A 275 14.93 5.41 -0.05
C GLY A 275 15.01 5.99 1.35
N ARG A 276 15.50 7.24 1.56
CA ARG A 276 15.53 7.91 2.88
C ARG A 276 14.17 8.44 3.26
N ARG A 277 13.64 7.97 4.37
CA ARG A 277 12.31 8.33 4.86
C ARG A 277 12.29 9.70 5.53
N ILE A 278 11.20 10.43 5.26
CA ILE A 278 10.77 11.63 5.98
C ILE A 278 9.31 11.44 6.36
N ASN A 279 8.96 11.64 7.62
CA ASN A 279 7.57 11.63 8.07
C ASN A 279 7.07 13.07 8.14
N GLY A 280 5.94 13.35 7.47
CA GLY A 280 5.39 14.70 7.38
C GLY A 280 5.97 15.54 6.25
N ALA A 281 5.61 16.82 6.23
CA ALA A 281 5.98 17.80 5.21
C ALA A 281 7.16 18.67 5.68
N ASP A 282 8.32 18.05 5.91
CA ASP A 282 9.53 18.77 6.36
C ASP A 282 10.37 19.28 5.16
N PRO A 283 10.32 20.60 4.85
CA PRO A 283 11.06 21.16 3.72
C PRO A 283 12.57 21.13 3.92
N HIS A 284 13.05 21.21 5.18
CA HIS A 284 14.48 21.18 5.46
C HIS A 284 15.06 19.80 5.24
N ALA A 285 14.39 18.76 5.73
CA ALA A 285 14.80 17.37 5.49
C ALA A 285 14.76 17.02 3.99
N LEU A 286 13.72 17.45 3.26
CA LEU A 286 13.62 17.28 1.80
C LEU A 286 14.83 17.92 1.09
N GLN A 287 15.11 19.18 1.37
CA GLN A 287 16.23 19.89 0.76
C GLN A 287 17.56 19.23 1.13
N GLN A 288 17.78 18.92 2.41
CA GLN A 288 19.00 18.27 2.88
C GLN A 288 19.26 16.95 2.15
N TYR A 289 18.24 16.10 1.98
CA TYR A 289 18.40 14.81 1.32
C TYR A 289 18.63 14.96 -0.18
N ILE A 290 17.97 15.90 -0.85
CA ILE A 290 18.21 16.21 -2.25
C ILE A 290 19.65 16.72 -2.47
N ASP A 291 20.10 17.67 -1.64
CA ASP A 291 21.46 18.24 -1.74
C ASP A 291 22.53 17.17 -1.46
N TYR A 292 22.28 16.28 -0.50
CA TYR A 292 23.16 15.13 -0.22
C TYR A 292 23.28 14.22 -1.46
N GLU A 293 22.17 13.82 -2.07
CA GLU A 293 22.17 12.96 -3.27
C GLU A 293 22.89 13.64 -4.45
N LEU A 294 22.68 14.93 -4.66
CA LEU A 294 23.39 15.70 -5.70
C LEU A 294 24.90 15.75 -5.44
N ALA A 295 25.32 15.86 -4.17
CA ALA A 295 26.75 15.85 -3.81
C ALA A 295 27.38 14.48 -4.07
N GLN A 296 26.70 13.36 -3.71
CA GLN A 296 27.17 12.01 -4.00
C GLN A 296 27.34 11.76 -5.50
N GLN A 297 26.36 12.17 -6.31
CA GLN A 297 26.44 12.02 -7.77
C GLN A 297 27.59 12.82 -8.41
N LYS A 298 27.92 13.99 -7.85
CA LYS A 298 29.09 14.77 -8.29
C LYS A 298 30.41 14.09 -7.90
N ALA A 299 30.45 13.47 -6.72
CA ALA A 299 31.64 12.76 -6.25
C ALA A 299 31.91 11.48 -7.06
N ALA A 300 30.87 10.76 -7.44
CA ALA A 300 30.97 9.52 -8.23
C ALA A 300 31.39 9.75 -9.70
N LYS A 301 31.31 10.98 -10.20
CA LYS A 301 31.72 11.37 -11.57
C LYS A 301 33.18 11.85 -11.66
N LYS A 302 33.85 12.02 -10.54
CA LYS A 302 35.28 12.37 -10.44
C LYS A 302 36.15 11.13 -10.30
#